data_ffa45228e08762545a8a72aab92f41b1
#
_entry.id   ffa45228e08762545a8a72aab92f41b1
#
_cell.length_a   1.000
_cell.length_b   1.000
_cell.length_c   1.000
_cell.angle_alpha   90.00
_cell.angle_beta   90.00
_cell.angle_gamma   90.00
#
_symmetry.space_group_name_H-M   'P 1'
#
loop_
_entity.id
_entity.type
_entity.pdbx_description
1 polymer ?
#
loop_
_entity_poly.entity_id
_entity_poly.type
_entity_poly.pdbx_seq_one_letter_code
_entity_poly.pdbx_strand_id
1 'polypeptide(L)'
;MKKKTTVPSKLDIEITDLVTEGFLTYNDGVYKLTAQAKSFIAHLDNYFIKAKKKTDVQLMGEDFSEKINIYRETFPNKRLPSGKPARVNVKVLAESFRWFFETYEYKWIDVIKATKMYVNEYRDAEYLYMQTSQYFICKQDKHKI
;
A
#
# COMPACT_ATOMS: atom_id res chain seq x y z
N MET A 1 -26.81 -16.78 27.16
CA MET A 1 -27.12 -16.58 26.70
C MET A 1 -27.55 -16.32 26.04
N LYS A 2 -27.74 -16.24 25.52
CA LYS A 2 -28.31 -16.00 24.94
C LYS A 2 -28.77 -15.17 24.41
N LYS A 3 -28.74 -14.72 23.96
CA LYS A 3 -29.19 -14.00 23.49
C LYS A 3 -29.74 -13.74 22.78
N LYS A 4 -30.19 -13.75 22.82
CA LYS A 4 -31.02 -13.56 22.04
C LYS A 4 -31.47 -12.75 21.15
N THR A 5 -31.86 -12.68 20.69
CA THR A 5 -31.84 -11.60 19.78
C THR A 5 -32.30 -12.00 18.39
N THR A 6 -32.57 -11.08 17.50
CA THR A 6 -33.17 -11.37 16.19
C THR A 6 -32.23 -12.06 15.20
N VAL A 7 -30.93 -11.98 15.43
CA VAL A 7 -29.92 -12.57 14.54
C VAL A 7 -29.59 -14.03 14.92
N PRO A 8 -29.80 -14.50 16.16
CA PRO A 8 -29.38 -15.85 16.57
C PRO A 8 -29.88 -16.97 15.71
N SER A 9 -31.12 -16.93 15.25
CA SER A 9 -31.69 -18.03 14.46
C SER A 9 -30.96 -18.21 13.12
N LYS A 10 -30.60 -17.13 12.44
CA LYS A 10 -29.83 -17.19 11.22
C LYS A 10 -28.40 -17.63 11.46
N LEU A 11 -27.79 -17.13 12.52
CA LEU A 11 -26.43 -17.50 12.91
C LEU A 11 -26.38 -18.99 13.29
N ASP A 12 -27.37 -19.48 14.01
CA ASP A 12 -27.46 -20.91 14.40
C ASP A 12 -27.55 -21.82 13.18
N ILE A 13 -28.30 -21.42 12.15
CA ILE A 13 -28.41 -22.17 10.91
C ILE A 13 -27.04 -22.22 10.23
N GLU A 14 -26.34 -21.09 10.16
CA GLU A 14 -25.00 -20.99 9.54
C GLU A 14 -23.98 -21.89 10.27
N ILE A 15 -24.01 -21.92 11.59
CA ILE A 15 -23.15 -22.80 12.40
C ILE A 15 -23.45 -24.27 12.13
N THR A 16 -24.71 -24.64 12.05
CA THR A 16 -25.14 -26.02 11.75
C THR A 16 -24.65 -26.44 10.37
N ASP A 17 -24.75 -25.56 9.38
CA ASP A 17 -24.25 -25.80 8.01
C ASP A 17 -22.73 -26.02 8.01
N LEU A 18 -21.99 -25.23 8.77
CA LEU A 18 -20.54 -25.38 8.88
C LEU A 18 -20.12 -26.72 9.51
N VAL A 19 -20.88 -27.21 10.49
CA VAL A 19 -20.63 -28.53 11.08
C VAL A 19 -20.95 -29.62 10.05
N THR A 20 -22.05 -29.49 9.32
CA THR A 20 -22.49 -30.47 8.31
C THR A 20 -21.46 -30.55 7.17
N GLU A 21 -20.91 -29.40 6.75
CA GLU A 21 -19.90 -29.33 5.68
C GLU A 21 -18.50 -29.73 6.15
N GLY A 22 -18.30 -30.00 7.43
CA GLY A 22 -17.02 -30.46 7.94
C GLY A 22 -16.02 -29.34 8.30
N PHE A 23 -16.49 -28.11 8.44
CA PHE A 23 -15.63 -26.98 8.84
C PHE A 23 -15.52 -26.82 10.36
N LEU A 24 -16.50 -27.28 11.09
CA LEU A 24 -16.53 -27.23 12.56
C LEU A 24 -16.80 -28.62 13.13
N THR A 25 -16.23 -28.87 14.30
CA THR A 25 -16.62 -30.00 15.15
C THR A 25 -17.25 -29.48 16.43
N TYR A 26 -18.24 -30.22 16.94
CA TYR A 26 -18.90 -29.90 18.19
C TYR A 26 -18.68 -31.02 19.20
N ASN A 27 -18.09 -30.69 20.34
CA ASN A 27 -17.85 -31.62 21.43
C ASN A 27 -18.04 -30.90 22.76
N ASP A 28 -18.91 -31.47 23.62
CA ASP A 28 -19.12 -30.99 24.98
C ASP A 28 -19.41 -29.48 25.09
N GLY A 29 -20.22 -28.96 24.17
CA GLY A 29 -20.56 -27.55 24.13
C GLY A 29 -19.50 -26.64 23.50
N VAL A 30 -18.43 -27.20 22.94
CA VAL A 30 -17.34 -26.44 22.34
C VAL A 30 -17.26 -26.72 20.85
N TYR A 31 -17.23 -25.64 20.05
CA TYR A 31 -16.96 -25.70 18.61
C TYR A 31 -15.48 -25.49 18.36
N LYS A 32 -14.90 -26.30 17.48
CA LYS A 32 -13.53 -26.18 17.06
C LYS A 32 -13.44 -26.18 15.54
N LEU A 33 -12.55 -25.38 15.02
CA LEU A 33 -12.26 -25.38 13.58
C LEU A 33 -11.51 -26.65 13.19
N THR A 34 -11.95 -27.29 12.11
CA THR A 34 -11.25 -28.44 11.55
C THR A 34 -10.02 -27.98 10.76
N ALA A 35 -9.11 -28.89 10.43
CA ALA A 35 -7.97 -28.58 9.57
C ALA A 35 -8.43 -28.10 8.19
N GLN A 36 -9.53 -28.65 7.67
CA GLN A 36 -10.14 -28.22 6.42
C GLN A 36 -10.60 -26.75 6.50
N ALA A 37 -11.24 -26.35 7.60
CA ALA A 37 -11.68 -24.97 7.80
C ALA A 37 -10.50 -23.99 7.87
N LYS A 38 -9.45 -24.35 8.60
CA LYS A 38 -8.26 -23.52 8.73
C LYS A 38 -7.57 -23.30 7.37
N SER A 39 -7.46 -24.35 6.57
CA SER A 39 -6.90 -24.27 5.22
C SER A 39 -7.75 -23.39 4.31
N PHE A 40 -9.06 -23.52 4.38
CA PHE A 40 -10.02 -22.74 3.59
C PHE A 40 -9.95 -21.25 3.95
N ILE A 41 -9.93 -20.93 5.25
CA ILE A 41 -9.82 -19.55 5.73
C ILE A 41 -8.52 -18.91 5.27
N ALA A 42 -7.40 -19.62 5.38
CA ALA A 42 -6.12 -19.13 4.91
C ALA A 42 -6.14 -18.85 3.39
N HIS A 43 -6.80 -19.70 2.62
CA HIS A 43 -6.95 -19.51 1.18
C HIS A 43 -7.80 -18.27 0.87
N LEU A 44 -8.91 -18.07 1.58
CA LEU A 44 -9.77 -16.90 1.42
C LEU A 44 -9.04 -15.60 1.78
N ASP A 45 -8.29 -15.61 2.88
CA ASP A 45 -7.51 -14.44 3.29
C ASP A 45 -6.52 -14.03 2.19
N ASN A 46 -5.80 -14.98 1.64
CA ASN A 46 -4.86 -14.72 0.54
C ASN A 46 -5.57 -14.18 -0.70
N TYR A 47 -6.73 -14.73 -1.02
CA TYR A 47 -7.54 -14.28 -2.15
C TYR A 47 -8.01 -12.84 -1.96
N PHE A 48 -8.56 -12.51 -0.78
CA PHE A 48 -9.05 -11.17 -0.49
C PHE A 48 -7.95 -10.13 -0.42
N ILE A 49 -6.78 -10.48 0.11
CA ILE A 49 -5.62 -9.60 0.12
C ILE A 49 -5.22 -9.25 -1.32
N LYS A 50 -5.12 -10.24 -2.20
CA LYS A 50 -4.79 -10.02 -3.61
C LYS A 50 -5.87 -9.21 -4.33
N ALA A 51 -7.15 -9.50 -4.06
CA ALA A 51 -8.26 -8.82 -4.69
C ALA A 51 -8.39 -7.35 -4.27
N LYS A 52 -8.00 -7.03 -3.04
CA LYS A 52 -8.06 -5.66 -2.51
C LYS A 52 -6.86 -4.80 -2.93
N LYS A 53 -5.74 -5.43 -3.25
CA LYS A 53 -4.55 -4.70 -3.62
C LYS A 53 -4.68 -4.18 -5.05
N LYS A 54 -4.69 -2.86 -5.20
CA LYS A 54 -4.73 -2.23 -6.52
C LYS A 54 -3.44 -2.50 -7.28
N THR A 55 -3.56 -2.70 -8.59
CA THR A 55 -2.38 -2.78 -9.46
C THR A 55 -1.74 -1.40 -9.59
N ASP A 56 -0.51 -1.34 -10.09
CA ASP A 56 0.18 -0.06 -10.31
C ASP A 56 -0.62 0.84 -11.24
N VAL A 57 -1.21 0.29 -12.30
CA VAL A 57 -2.05 1.04 -13.24
C VAL A 57 -3.30 1.59 -12.56
N GLN A 58 -3.97 0.80 -11.74
CA GLN A 58 -5.16 1.25 -11.00
C GLN A 58 -4.85 2.35 -9.98
N LEU A 59 -3.70 2.27 -9.37
CA LEU A 59 -3.29 3.20 -8.31
C LEU A 59 -2.69 4.49 -8.88
N MET A 60 -1.86 4.38 -9.91
CA MET A 60 -1.05 5.48 -10.43
C MET A 60 -1.42 5.95 -11.84
N GLY A 61 -2.31 5.23 -12.55
CA GLY A 61 -2.70 5.52 -13.90
C GLY A 61 -1.92 4.74 -14.95
N GLU A 62 -2.46 4.68 -16.17
CA GLU A 62 -1.85 3.90 -17.26
C GLU A 62 -0.49 4.43 -17.69
N ASP A 63 -0.27 5.73 -17.53
CA ASP A 63 0.96 6.42 -17.92
C ASP A 63 1.96 6.58 -16.76
N PHE A 64 1.84 5.77 -15.72
CA PHE A 64 2.66 5.94 -14.52
C PHE A 64 4.17 5.81 -14.80
N SER A 65 4.57 4.95 -15.71
CA SER A 65 5.98 4.80 -16.08
C SER A 65 6.56 6.07 -16.69
N GLU A 66 5.81 6.72 -17.57
CA GLU A 66 6.18 7.99 -18.16
C GLU A 66 6.27 9.09 -17.10
N LYS A 67 5.29 9.14 -16.22
CA LYS A 67 5.24 10.13 -15.13
C LYS A 67 6.41 9.98 -14.16
N ILE A 68 6.78 8.75 -13.83
CA ILE A 68 7.95 8.49 -12.99
C ILE A 68 9.23 8.98 -13.67
N ASN A 69 9.37 8.76 -14.96
CA ASN A 69 10.51 9.24 -15.71
C ASN A 69 10.58 10.78 -15.72
N ILE A 70 9.45 11.44 -15.96
CA ILE A 70 9.38 12.91 -15.91
C ILE A 70 9.78 13.43 -14.53
N TYR A 71 9.26 12.81 -13.49
CA TYR A 71 9.62 13.12 -12.11
C TYR A 71 11.12 12.99 -11.87
N ARG A 72 11.69 11.85 -12.26
CA ARG A 72 13.11 11.57 -12.10
C ARG A 72 13.99 12.59 -12.86
N GLU A 73 13.63 12.93 -14.07
CA GLU A 73 14.35 13.89 -14.89
C GLU A 73 14.29 15.32 -14.38
N THR A 74 13.33 15.63 -13.53
CA THR A 74 13.24 16.94 -12.86
C THR A 74 14.42 17.17 -11.93
N PHE A 75 15.00 16.11 -11.36
CA PHE A 75 16.19 16.18 -10.51
C PHE A 75 17.46 16.27 -11.38
N PRO A 76 18.53 16.91 -10.89
CA PRO A 76 19.77 16.99 -11.64
C PRO A 76 20.42 15.62 -11.84
N ASN A 77 21.03 15.40 -13.00
CA ASN A 77 21.74 14.16 -13.30
C ASN A 77 23.16 14.20 -12.74
N LYS A 78 23.26 14.25 -11.43
CA LYS A 78 24.55 14.30 -10.73
C LYS A 78 24.40 13.86 -9.28
N ARG A 79 25.53 13.70 -8.61
CA ARG A 79 25.52 13.45 -7.18
C ARG A 79 25.28 14.76 -6.43
N LEU A 80 24.52 14.65 -5.35
CA LEU A 80 24.29 15.77 -4.43
C LEU A 80 25.52 15.99 -3.55
N PRO A 81 25.64 17.18 -2.91
CA PRO A 81 26.70 17.41 -1.93
C PRO A 81 26.78 16.38 -0.84
N SER A 82 25.66 15.70 -0.52
CA SER A 82 25.63 14.59 0.41
C SER A 82 26.33 13.33 -0.09
N GLY A 83 26.75 13.27 -1.35
CA GLY A 83 27.35 12.11 -1.97
C GLY A 83 26.38 11.13 -2.59
N LYS A 84 25.08 11.32 -2.41
CA LYS A 84 24.04 10.45 -2.96
C LYS A 84 23.62 10.93 -4.36
N PRO A 85 23.23 10.02 -5.27
CA PRO A 85 22.71 10.44 -6.56
C PRO A 85 21.36 11.14 -6.38
N ALA A 86 21.17 12.27 -7.05
CA ALA A 86 19.91 13.00 -7.02
C ALA A 86 18.79 12.17 -7.67
N ARG A 87 19.10 11.54 -8.81
CA ARG A 87 18.18 10.64 -9.52
C ARG A 87 18.37 9.22 -9.02
N VAL A 88 17.35 8.71 -8.37
CA VAL A 88 17.31 7.33 -7.90
C VAL A 88 16.80 6.43 -9.02
N ASN A 89 17.10 5.13 -8.96
CA ASN A 89 16.69 4.15 -9.94
C ASN A 89 15.16 4.13 -10.12
N VAL A 90 14.70 3.98 -11.36
CA VAL A 90 13.27 3.99 -11.71
C VAL A 90 12.49 2.93 -10.95
N LYS A 91 13.05 1.74 -10.77
CA LYS A 91 12.39 0.65 -10.05
C LYS A 91 12.14 1.03 -8.58
N VAL A 92 13.14 1.64 -7.95
CA VAL A 92 13.01 2.11 -6.56
C VAL A 92 11.96 3.22 -6.47
N LEU A 93 11.94 4.13 -7.44
CA LEU A 93 10.94 5.20 -7.50
C LEU A 93 9.53 4.63 -7.70
N ALA A 94 9.38 3.61 -8.54
CA ALA A 94 8.07 2.98 -8.76
C ALA A 94 7.51 2.40 -7.45
N GLU A 95 8.33 1.73 -6.67
CA GLU A 95 7.93 1.20 -5.35
C GLU A 95 7.58 2.34 -4.38
N SER A 96 8.37 3.41 -4.39
CA SER A 96 8.15 4.57 -3.54
C SER A 96 6.87 5.31 -3.90
N PHE A 97 6.58 5.48 -5.18
CA PHE A 97 5.34 6.10 -5.64
C PHE A 97 4.14 5.22 -5.37
N ARG A 98 4.28 3.91 -5.43
CA ARG A 98 3.20 3.02 -5.03
C ARG A 98 2.79 3.29 -3.59
N TRP A 99 3.76 3.35 -2.68
CA TRP A 99 3.52 3.71 -1.28
C TRP A 99 2.89 5.10 -1.18
N PHE A 100 3.40 6.08 -1.92
CA PHE A 100 2.94 7.46 -1.90
C PHE A 100 1.46 7.57 -2.28
N PHE A 101 1.05 6.95 -3.38
CA PHE A 101 -0.33 7.00 -3.85
C PHE A 101 -1.28 6.10 -3.04
N GLU A 102 -0.77 5.11 -2.33
CA GLU A 102 -1.56 4.36 -1.34
C GLU A 102 -1.83 5.20 -0.09
N THR A 103 -0.93 6.12 0.23
CA THR A 103 -0.97 6.91 1.46
C THR A 103 -1.66 8.26 1.27
N TYR A 104 -1.47 8.91 0.13
CA TYR A 104 -1.96 10.27 -0.15
C TYR A 104 -2.80 10.32 -1.42
N GLU A 105 -3.75 11.26 -1.43
CA GLU A 105 -4.62 11.52 -2.58
C GLU A 105 -4.14 12.74 -3.36
N TYR A 106 -3.06 12.60 -4.10
CA TYR A 106 -2.53 13.64 -4.99
C TYR A 106 -2.56 13.19 -6.43
N LYS A 107 -2.58 14.16 -7.34
CA LYS A 107 -2.48 13.92 -8.78
C LYS A 107 -1.04 14.06 -9.24
N TRP A 108 -0.68 13.39 -10.32
CA TRP A 108 0.66 13.48 -10.89
C TRP A 108 1.06 14.92 -11.24
N ILE A 109 0.12 15.70 -11.77
CA ILE A 109 0.40 17.09 -12.13
C ILE A 109 0.83 17.91 -10.93
N ASP A 110 0.19 17.71 -9.79
CA ASP A 110 0.54 18.41 -8.55
C ASP A 110 1.89 17.96 -8.00
N VAL A 111 2.17 16.66 -8.06
CA VAL A 111 3.44 16.10 -7.63
C VAL A 111 4.59 16.65 -8.47
N ILE A 112 4.45 16.63 -9.78
CA ILE A 112 5.49 17.12 -10.71
C ILE A 112 5.71 18.62 -10.53
N LYS A 113 4.62 19.38 -10.39
CA LYS A 113 4.71 20.84 -10.17
C LYS A 113 5.44 21.15 -8.86
N ALA A 114 5.07 20.49 -7.77
CA ALA A 114 5.72 20.67 -6.48
C ALA A 114 7.21 20.29 -6.53
N THR A 115 7.53 19.23 -7.28
CA THR A 115 8.91 18.77 -7.46
C THR A 115 9.75 19.79 -8.22
N LYS A 116 9.20 20.38 -9.28
CA LYS A 116 9.89 21.44 -10.04
C LYS A 116 10.18 22.65 -9.16
N MET A 117 9.24 23.05 -8.34
CA MET A 117 9.41 24.16 -7.39
C MET A 117 10.52 23.83 -6.39
N TYR A 118 10.49 22.63 -5.83
CA TYR A 118 11.48 22.16 -4.87
C TYR A 118 12.89 22.15 -5.46
N VAL A 119 13.08 21.59 -6.64
CA VAL A 119 14.41 21.54 -7.29
C VAL A 119 14.91 22.94 -7.66
N ASN A 120 14.01 23.80 -8.15
CA ASN A 120 14.37 25.18 -8.49
C ASN A 120 14.83 25.98 -7.27
N GLU A 121 14.23 25.73 -6.12
CA GLU A 121 14.59 26.40 -4.87
C GLU A 121 16.05 26.11 -4.47
N TYR A 122 16.55 24.91 -4.74
CA TYR A 122 17.91 24.50 -4.39
C TYR A 122 18.93 24.75 -5.51
N ARG A 123 18.50 25.10 -6.71
CA ARG A 123 19.40 25.25 -7.87
C ARG A 123 20.49 26.29 -7.64
N ASP A 124 20.14 27.46 -7.12
CA ASP A 124 21.08 28.56 -6.92
C ASP A 124 22.11 28.26 -5.84
N ALA A 125 21.79 27.39 -4.92
CA ALA A 125 22.70 26.92 -3.87
C ALA A 125 23.44 25.64 -4.28
N GLU A 126 23.48 25.33 -5.58
CA GLU A 126 24.12 24.12 -6.13
C GLU A 126 23.60 22.84 -5.46
N TYR A 127 22.31 22.82 -5.15
CA TYR A 127 21.60 21.69 -4.52
C TYR A 127 22.09 21.33 -3.12
N LEU A 128 22.72 22.27 -2.43
CA LEU A 128 23.12 22.07 -1.03
C LEU A 128 21.87 21.80 -0.17
N TYR A 129 21.93 20.71 0.61
CA TYR A 129 20.84 20.22 1.45
C TYR A 129 19.61 19.68 0.71
N MET A 130 19.63 19.63 -0.61
CA MET A 130 18.53 19.01 -1.36
C MET A 130 18.53 17.49 -1.12
N GLN A 131 17.35 16.93 -1.01
CA GLN A 131 17.16 15.49 -0.83
C GLN A 131 17.09 14.77 -2.18
N THR A 132 17.30 13.44 -2.16
CA THR A 132 17.19 12.60 -3.35
C THR A 132 15.74 12.51 -3.81
N SER A 133 15.55 12.08 -5.07
CA SER A 133 14.23 11.88 -5.65
C SER A 133 13.37 10.88 -4.86
N GLN A 134 13.98 9.88 -4.25
CA GLN A 134 13.25 8.93 -3.39
C GLN A 134 12.84 9.58 -2.07
N TYR A 135 13.76 10.27 -1.42
CA TYR A 135 13.51 10.84 -0.10
C TYR A 135 12.41 11.90 -0.13
N PHE A 136 12.36 12.68 -1.20
CA PHE A 136 11.37 13.76 -1.34
C PHE A 136 9.92 13.26 -1.21
N ILE A 137 9.60 12.12 -1.78
CA ILE A 137 8.26 11.55 -1.73
C ILE A 137 8.05 10.57 -0.57
N CYS A 138 9.13 10.02 -0.01
CA CYS A 138 9.07 9.02 1.06
C CYS A 138 9.43 9.56 2.43
N LYS A 139 9.57 10.88 2.58
CA LYS A 139 9.89 11.46 3.87
C LYS A 139 8.74 11.19 4.85
N GLN A 140 8.99 10.27 5.76
CA GLN A 140 8.09 10.04 6.86
C GLN A 140 8.40 11.02 7.98
N ASP A 141 7.39 11.71 8.41
CA ASP A 141 7.53 12.60 9.56
C ASP A 141 7.62 11.73 10.83
N LYS A 142 8.81 11.63 11.38
CA LYS A 142 9.06 10.80 12.56
C LYS A 142 8.29 11.25 13.80
N HIS A 143 7.65 12.40 13.70
CA HIS A 143 6.87 12.97 14.81
C HIS A 143 5.38 12.70 14.70
N LYS A 144 4.93 12.07 13.63
CA LYS A 144 3.55 11.62 13.50
C LYS A 144 3.45 10.17 13.95
N ILE A 145 3.29 10.01 15.19
CA ILE A 145 2.95 8.71 15.77
C ILE A 145 1.44 8.68 16.00
#